data_0de8e0e54b612a9422c49e06dfda2bc0
#
_entry.id   0de8e0e54b612a9422c49e06dfda2bc0
#
_cell.length_a   1.000
_cell.length_b   1.000
_cell.length_c   1.000
_cell.angle_alpha   90.00
_cell.angle_beta   90.00
_cell.angle_gamma   90.00
#
_symmetry.space_group_name_H-M   'P 1'
#
loop_
_entity.id
_entity.type
_entity.pdbx_description
1 polymer ?
#
loop_
_entity_poly.entity_id
_entity_poly.type
_entity_poly.pdbx_seq_one_letter_code
_entity_poly.pdbx_strand_id
1 'polypeptide(L)'
;YDSFPQQGDKGWTPADWAWIGGMMDLALPCLYFGVPLVSCVMRKFDPSDAWELIARQNIRNMFLPPTALKLMRAAPVPETVSVRSIISGGEALGEELLEWGRTALGVTINEIYGQTECNLVIGSCRSVAPTPILKMGRAIPGHKIGIIDEDGQPVSRGTIGQIGIKCPHPVMFLRYWNQPEQTDAKFTNGYLRTGDLGVCDEEGYFQFVSRDDDIITSSGYRIGPTEIENCLMSHPQILMAAIIGVPCPERTEAIKAILVLQDKTLSKTEKQTLGEALILQVKQRLSPHLAPRIIEWRDSLPLTATGKIMRQTLRDEH
;
A
#
# COMPACT_ATOMS: atom_id res chain seq x y z
N TYR A 1 3.13 -19.39 -0.87
CA TYR A 1 3.86 -20.39 -1.68
C TYR A 1 4.41 -19.76 -2.95
N ASP A 2 3.59 -19.08 -3.75
CA ASP A 2 4.03 -18.36 -4.96
C ASP A 2 5.02 -17.24 -4.69
N SER A 3 4.90 -16.59 -3.55
CA SER A 3 5.69 -15.41 -3.19
C SER A 3 7.13 -15.76 -2.78
N PHE A 4 7.37 -16.97 -2.28
CA PHE A 4 8.69 -17.38 -1.83
C PHE A 4 9.63 -17.65 -3.01
N PRO A 5 10.94 -17.35 -2.86
CA PRO A 5 11.97 -17.72 -3.83
C PRO A 5 12.00 -19.22 -4.08
N GLN A 6 12.14 -19.64 -5.33
CA GLN A 6 12.18 -21.03 -5.76
C GLN A 6 13.47 -21.33 -6.53
N GLN A 7 13.80 -22.61 -6.65
CA GLN A 7 14.97 -23.03 -7.44
C GLN A 7 14.86 -22.50 -8.88
N GLY A 8 15.93 -21.88 -9.36
CA GLY A 8 15.99 -21.23 -10.66
C GLY A 8 15.57 -19.76 -10.67
N ASP A 9 15.09 -19.23 -9.55
CA ASP A 9 14.85 -17.78 -9.42
C ASP A 9 16.16 -17.03 -9.15
N LYS A 10 16.11 -15.72 -9.41
CA LYS A 10 16.94 -14.70 -8.79
C LYS A 10 16.02 -13.67 -8.18
N GLY A 11 16.31 -13.29 -6.93
CA GLY A 11 15.53 -12.30 -6.20
C GLY A 11 16.08 -10.89 -6.35
N TRP A 12 15.22 -9.89 -6.36
CA TRP A 12 15.60 -8.48 -6.35
C TRP A 12 14.51 -7.59 -5.75
N THR A 13 14.93 -6.50 -5.13
CA THR A 13 14.08 -5.40 -4.67
C THR A 13 14.82 -4.07 -4.77
N PRO A 14 14.16 -2.98 -5.17
CA PRO A 14 14.71 -1.63 -5.04
C PRO A 14 14.58 -1.07 -3.63
N ALA A 15 13.86 -1.75 -2.73
CA ALA A 15 13.68 -1.31 -1.36
C ALA A 15 15.00 -1.40 -0.58
N ASP A 16 15.23 -0.44 0.30
CA ASP A 16 16.36 -0.45 1.21
C ASP A 16 16.29 -1.68 2.14
N TRP A 17 17.39 -2.38 2.30
CA TRP A 17 17.46 -3.56 3.17
C TRP A 17 17.46 -3.21 4.67
N ALA A 18 17.59 -1.95 5.04
CA ALA A 18 17.32 -1.50 6.40
C ALA A 18 15.82 -1.50 6.72
N TRP A 19 14.96 -1.53 5.69
CA TRP A 19 13.53 -1.68 5.86
C TRP A 19 13.12 -3.17 5.87
N ILE A 20 12.14 -3.49 6.72
CA ILE A 20 11.67 -4.86 6.92
C ILE A 20 11.23 -5.52 5.60
N GLY A 21 10.56 -4.81 4.70
CA GLY A 21 10.12 -5.32 3.41
C GLY A 21 11.26 -5.80 2.52
N GLY A 22 12.34 -5.01 2.41
CA GLY A 22 13.51 -5.41 1.63
C GLY A 22 14.28 -6.58 2.24
N MET A 23 14.48 -6.56 3.57
CA MET A 23 15.26 -7.56 4.28
C MET A 23 14.47 -8.84 4.52
N MET A 24 13.32 -8.74 5.23
CA MET A 24 12.62 -9.93 5.75
C MET A 24 11.72 -10.57 4.69
N ASP A 25 11.21 -9.78 3.72
CA ASP A 25 10.25 -10.29 2.75
C ASP A 25 10.92 -10.78 1.46
N LEU A 26 12.20 -10.44 1.23
CA LEU A 26 12.96 -10.95 0.09
C LEU A 26 14.38 -11.41 0.42
N ALA A 27 15.23 -10.53 1.00
CA ALA A 27 16.66 -10.85 1.11
C ALA A 27 16.91 -12.11 1.96
N LEU A 28 16.37 -12.17 3.16
CA LEU A 28 16.51 -13.33 4.04
C LEU A 28 15.86 -14.60 3.47
N PRO A 29 14.64 -14.56 2.90
CA PRO A 29 14.09 -15.72 2.20
C PRO A 29 14.97 -16.24 1.06
N CYS A 30 15.53 -15.36 0.22
CA CYS A 30 16.47 -15.78 -0.82
C CYS A 30 17.69 -16.50 -0.23
N LEU A 31 18.31 -15.94 0.80
CA LEU A 31 19.46 -16.55 1.47
C LEU A 31 19.11 -17.88 2.15
N TYR A 32 17.96 -17.94 2.83
CA TYR A 32 17.48 -19.15 3.50
C TYR A 32 17.24 -20.32 2.53
N PHE A 33 16.63 -20.03 1.37
CA PHE A 33 16.36 -21.04 0.33
C PHE A 33 17.53 -21.28 -0.64
N GLY A 34 18.67 -20.60 -0.46
CA GLY A 34 19.83 -20.73 -1.35
C GLY A 34 19.57 -20.18 -2.77
N VAL A 35 18.68 -19.19 -2.88
CA VAL A 35 18.35 -18.53 -4.14
C VAL A 35 19.24 -17.29 -4.31
N PRO A 36 19.84 -17.07 -5.50
CA PRO A 36 20.65 -15.87 -5.74
C PRO A 36 19.87 -14.58 -5.51
N LEU A 37 20.49 -13.66 -4.77
CA LEU A 37 19.95 -12.33 -4.52
C LEU A 37 20.78 -11.29 -5.27
N VAL A 38 20.12 -10.47 -6.10
CA VAL A 38 20.76 -9.37 -6.81
C VAL A 38 20.77 -8.14 -5.91
N SER A 39 21.97 -7.61 -5.65
CA SER A 39 22.16 -6.34 -4.93
C SER A 39 22.57 -5.25 -5.91
N CYS A 40 21.83 -4.17 -5.94
CA CYS A 40 22.12 -3.02 -6.79
C CYS A 40 21.74 -1.73 -6.05
N VAL A 41 22.71 -0.84 -5.87
CA VAL A 41 22.48 0.47 -5.27
C VAL A 41 21.99 1.43 -6.35
N MET A 42 20.73 1.86 -6.23
CA MET A 42 20.16 2.94 -7.04
C MET A 42 20.07 4.21 -6.19
N ARG A 43 20.88 5.22 -6.46
CA ARG A 43 20.83 6.51 -5.73
C ARG A 43 19.49 7.21 -5.88
N LYS A 44 18.89 7.07 -7.05
CA LYS A 44 17.53 7.47 -7.38
C LYS A 44 16.93 6.32 -8.18
N PHE A 45 15.72 5.91 -7.83
CA PHE A 45 15.02 4.86 -8.57
C PHE A 45 14.67 5.36 -9.96
N ASP A 46 15.17 4.65 -10.98
CA ASP A 46 14.82 4.85 -12.39
C ASP A 46 14.15 3.58 -12.92
N PRO A 47 12.94 3.65 -13.46
CA PRO A 47 12.21 2.47 -13.94
C PRO A 47 12.86 1.80 -15.17
N SER A 48 13.54 2.55 -16.02
CA SER A 48 14.21 1.99 -17.20
C SER A 48 15.44 1.19 -16.79
N ASP A 49 16.26 1.74 -15.88
CA ASP A 49 17.42 1.05 -15.30
C ASP A 49 16.98 -0.21 -14.54
N ALA A 50 15.83 -0.15 -13.84
CA ALA A 50 15.25 -1.29 -13.13
C ALA A 50 14.86 -2.41 -14.11
N TRP A 51 14.18 -2.08 -15.22
CA TRP A 51 13.82 -3.06 -16.23
C TRP A 51 15.04 -3.66 -16.93
N GLU A 52 16.05 -2.86 -17.23
CA GLU A 52 17.32 -3.34 -17.81
C GLU A 52 18.02 -4.32 -16.85
N LEU A 53 18.09 -3.99 -15.55
CA LEU A 53 18.66 -4.86 -14.52
C LEU A 53 17.90 -6.19 -14.46
N ILE A 54 16.55 -6.16 -14.43
CA ILE A 54 15.70 -7.34 -14.36
C ILE A 54 15.95 -8.23 -15.57
N ALA A 55 15.96 -7.66 -16.77
CA ALA A 55 16.23 -8.39 -18.02
C ALA A 55 17.64 -9.00 -18.05
N ARG A 56 18.67 -8.18 -17.80
CA ARG A 56 20.07 -8.58 -17.85
C ARG A 56 20.42 -9.67 -16.84
N GLN A 57 19.86 -9.61 -15.62
CA GLN A 57 20.12 -10.55 -14.55
C GLN A 57 19.16 -11.75 -14.55
N ASN A 58 18.14 -11.75 -15.40
CA ASN A 58 17.07 -12.75 -15.41
C ASN A 58 16.42 -12.88 -14.01
N ILE A 59 15.99 -11.74 -13.45
CA ILE A 59 15.33 -11.68 -12.15
C ILE A 59 13.89 -12.15 -12.31
N ARG A 60 13.46 -13.08 -11.46
CA ARG A 60 12.15 -13.72 -11.58
C ARG A 60 11.27 -13.58 -10.34
N ASN A 61 11.86 -13.32 -9.17
CA ASN A 61 11.13 -13.14 -7.91
C ASN A 61 11.46 -11.77 -7.31
N MET A 62 10.45 -10.97 -7.01
CA MET A 62 10.65 -9.60 -6.59
C MET A 62 9.74 -9.19 -5.43
N PHE A 63 10.28 -8.36 -4.53
CA PHE A 63 9.50 -7.49 -3.67
C PHE A 63 9.54 -6.07 -4.23
N LEU A 64 8.40 -5.54 -4.64
CA LEU A 64 8.29 -4.20 -5.22
C LEU A 64 7.27 -3.36 -4.45
N PRO A 65 7.70 -2.28 -3.78
CA PRO A 65 6.76 -1.33 -3.17
C PRO A 65 5.78 -0.78 -4.22
N PRO A 66 4.53 -0.45 -3.86
CA PRO A 66 3.54 0.09 -4.80
C PRO A 66 4.03 1.32 -5.56
N THR A 67 4.81 2.20 -4.91
CA THR A 67 5.42 3.37 -5.55
C THR A 67 6.38 2.97 -6.68
N ALA A 68 7.22 1.95 -6.48
CA ALA A 68 8.10 1.44 -7.53
C ALA A 68 7.30 0.83 -8.69
N LEU A 69 6.25 0.04 -8.39
CA LEU A 69 5.35 -0.51 -9.41
C LEU A 69 4.68 0.57 -10.26
N LYS A 70 4.20 1.66 -9.64
CA LYS A 70 3.60 2.80 -10.35
C LYS A 70 4.58 3.43 -11.35
N LEU A 71 5.83 3.63 -10.93
CA LEU A 71 6.88 4.17 -11.81
C LEU A 71 7.25 3.18 -12.92
N MET A 72 7.42 1.90 -12.59
CA MET A 72 7.76 0.85 -13.55
C MET A 72 6.68 0.64 -14.61
N ARG A 73 5.40 0.82 -14.25
CA ARG A 73 4.27 0.78 -15.19
C ARG A 73 4.36 1.84 -16.28
N ALA A 74 4.93 3.01 -15.95
CA ALA A 74 5.07 4.11 -16.89
C ALA A 74 6.21 3.92 -17.91
N ALA A 75 7.08 2.94 -17.71
CA ALA A 75 8.18 2.62 -18.60
C ALA A 75 7.89 1.34 -19.43
N PRO A 76 8.41 1.24 -20.66
CA PRO A 76 8.21 0.05 -21.48
C PRO A 76 8.88 -1.17 -20.84
N VAL A 77 8.15 -2.29 -20.81
CA VAL A 77 8.68 -3.58 -20.33
C VAL A 77 9.47 -4.25 -21.45
N PRO A 78 10.77 -4.60 -21.26
CA PRO A 78 11.51 -5.33 -22.27
C PRO A 78 10.93 -6.73 -22.53
N GLU A 79 10.90 -7.17 -23.80
CA GLU A 79 10.35 -8.49 -24.20
C GLU A 79 11.08 -9.69 -23.54
N THR A 80 12.33 -9.49 -23.13
CA THR A 80 13.15 -10.53 -22.49
C THR A 80 12.84 -10.72 -21.00
N VAL A 81 11.99 -9.87 -20.41
CA VAL A 81 11.60 -9.98 -18.99
C VAL A 81 10.65 -11.15 -18.81
N SER A 82 10.99 -12.05 -17.89
CA SER A 82 10.17 -13.20 -17.53
C SER A 82 10.03 -13.29 -16.03
N VAL A 83 9.03 -12.61 -15.48
CA VAL A 83 8.74 -12.61 -14.05
C VAL A 83 7.95 -13.85 -13.66
N ARG A 84 8.28 -14.46 -12.51
CA ARG A 84 7.49 -15.55 -11.93
C ARG A 84 6.57 -15.06 -10.82
N SER A 85 7.08 -14.19 -9.95
CA SER A 85 6.36 -13.74 -8.77
C SER A 85 6.75 -12.32 -8.37
N ILE A 86 5.74 -11.54 -8.04
CA ILE A 86 5.88 -10.23 -7.40
C ILE A 86 5.06 -10.23 -6.12
N ILE A 87 5.68 -9.80 -5.03
CA ILE A 87 4.99 -9.41 -3.81
C ILE A 87 5.09 -7.90 -3.63
N SER A 88 4.05 -7.29 -3.11
CA SER A 88 3.97 -5.85 -2.88
C SER A 88 3.27 -5.54 -1.57
N GLY A 89 3.76 -4.55 -0.85
CA GLY A 89 3.19 -4.13 0.42
C GLY A 89 3.76 -2.82 0.91
N GLY A 90 3.21 -2.38 2.05
CA GLY A 90 3.56 -1.09 2.66
C GLY A 90 2.57 0.02 2.35
N GLU A 91 1.83 -0.07 1.24
CA GLU A 91 0.68 0.74 0.86
C GLU A 91 -0.35 -0.16 0.16
N ALA A 92 -1.60 0.31 0.06
CA ALA A 92 -2.62 -0.43 -0.67
C ALA A 92 -2.29 -0.50 -2.18
N LEU A 93 -2.49 -1.66 -2.76
CA LEU A 93 -2.37 -1.89 -4.19
C LEU A 93 -3.70 -1.55 -4.88
N GLY A 94 -3.67 -0.61 -5.81
CA GLY A 94 -4.84 -0.28 -6.62
C GLY A 94 -5.13 -1.35 -7.69
N GLU A 95 -6.39 -1.44 -8.11
CA GLU A 95 -6.85 -2.37 -9.16
C GLU A 95 -6.01 -2.29 -10.44
N GLU A 96 -5.61 -1.07 -10.82
CA GLU A 96 -4.81 -0.84 -12.03
C GLU A 96 -3.43 -1.50 -12.02
N LEU A 97 -2.76 -1.55 -10.86
CA LEU A 97 -1.46 -2.24 -10.75
C LEU A 97 -1.63 -3.75 -10.82
N LEU A 98 -2.70 -4.28 -10.25
CA LEU A 98 -3.05 -5.70 -10.33
C LEU A 98 -3.34 -6.10 -11.78
N GLU A 99 -4.13 -5.30 -12.50
CA GLU A 99 -4.46 -5.55 -13.91
C GLU A 99 -3.23 -5.40 -14.81
N TRP A 100 -2.40 -4.39 -14.58
CA TRP A 100 -1.13 -4.23 -15.30
C TRP A 100 -0.18 -5.41 -15.08
N GLY A 101 -0.03 -5.89 -13.85
CA GLY A 101 0.80 -7.07 -13.57
C GLY A 101 0.33 -8.30 -14.33
N ARG A 102 -0.99 -8.49 -14.44
CA ARG A 102 -1.61 -9.59 -15.16
C ARG A 102 -1.44 -9.48 -16.68
N THR A 103 -1.63 -8.28 -17.24
CA THR A 103 -1.64 -8.07 -18.71
C THR A 103 -0.24 -7.84 -19.28
N ALA A 104 0.61 -7.08 -18.61
CA ALA A 104 1.94 -6.72 -19.10
C ALA A 104 3.03 -7.72 -18.68
N LEU A 105 2.92 -8.33 -17.52
CA LEU A 105 3.95 -9.23 -16.96
C LEU A 105 3.50 -10.68 -16.88
N GLY A 106 2.22 -10.97 -17.10
CA GLY A 106 1.67 -12.32 -16.99
C GLY A 106 1.61 -12.85 -15.56
N VAL A 107 1.74 -12.00 -14.53
CA VAL A 107 1.75 -12.40 -13.12
C VAL A 107 0.63 -11.73 -12.32
N THR A 108 0.14 -12.44 -11.30
CA THR A 108 -0.65 -11.80 -10.25
C THR A 108 0.30 -11.25 -9.20
N ILE A 109 0.22 -9.93 -8.93
CA ILE A 109 0.96 -9.32 -7.84
C ILE A 109 0.29 -9.73 -6.54
N ASN A 110 1.03 -10.39 -5.64
CA ASN A 110 0.52 -10.77 -4.34
C ASN A 110 0.68 -9.61 -3.36
N GLU A 111 -0.43 -9.13 -2.82
CA GLU A 111 -0.42 -8.09 -1.79
C GLU A 111 -0.11 -8.69 -0.42
N ILE A 112 0.71 -7.99 0.35
CA ILE A 112 1.08 -8.36 1.71
C ILE A 112 0.87 -7.17 2.64
N TYR A 113 0.42 -7.47 3.87
CA TYR A 113 0.21 -6.48 4.91
C TYR A 113 0.91 -6.91 6.20
N GLY A 114 1.54 -5.94 6.81
CA GLY A 114 2.20 -6.05 8.10
C GLY A 114 2.90 -4.76 8.48
N GLN A 115 3.61 -4.79 9.57
CA GLN A 115 4.41 -3.65 10.06
C GLN A 115 5.64 -4.19 10.79
N THR A 116 6.58 -3.29 11.09
CA THR A 116 7.82 -3.65 11.80
C THR A 116 7.53 -4.36 13.13
N GLU A 117 6.43 -4.01 13.79
CA GLU A 117 6.03 -4.57 15.08
C GLU A 117 5.52 -6.01 15.02
N CYS A 118 5.18 -6.53 13.84
CA CYS A 118 4.56 -7.85 13.74
C CYS A 118 4.96 -8.65 12.50
N ASN A 119 5.84 -8.12 11.64
CA ASN A 119 6.18 -8.69 10.33
C ASN A 119 4.93 -8.87 9.44
N LEU A 120 4.94 -9.79 8.50
CA LEU A 120 3.80 -10.09 7.62
C LEU A 120 2.74 -10.89 8.35
N VAL A 121 1.51 -10.44 8.31
CA VAL A 121 0.40 -11.06 9.04
C VAL A 121 -0.83 -11.37 8.16
N ILE A 122 -1.04 -10.61 7.08
CA ILE A 122 -2.09 -10.83 6.09
C ILE A 122 -1.44 -10.86 4.71
N GLY A 123 -1.92 -11.71 3.82
CA GLY A 123 -1.41 -11.73 2.46
C GLY A 123 -2.34 -12.44 1.49
N SER A 124 -2.17 -12.09 0.21
CA SER A 124 -2.73 -12.80 -0.91
C SER A 124 -1.76 -13.87 -1.41
N CYS A 125 -2.30 -14.98 -1.90
CA CYS A 125 -1.51 -16.05 -2.50
C CYS A 125 -2.32 -16.73 -3.59
N ARG A 126 -1.98 -16.46 -4.84
CA ARG A 126 -2.69 -16.97 -6.01
C ARG A 126 -2.80 -18.50 -6.03
N SER A 127 -1.74 -19.21 -5.65
CA SER A 127 -1.71 -20.68 -5.68
C SER A 127 -2.62 -21.34 -4.64
N VAL A 128 -3.02 -20.57 -3.60
CA VAL A 128 -3.88 -21.10 -2.53
C VAL A 128 -5.33 -20.69 -2.73
N ALA A 129 -5.58 -19.40 -2.99
CA ALA A 129 -6.91 -18.88 -3.27
C ALA A 129 -6.84 -17.55 -4.04
N PRO A 130 -7.66 -17.36 -5.09
CA PRO A 130 -7.81 -16.06 -5.71
C PRO A 130 -8.25 -15.02 -4.68
N THR A 131 -7.55 -13.91 -4.60
CA THR A 131 -7.94 -12.81 -3.70
C THR A 131 -8.80 -11.83 -4.49
N PRO A 132 -9.99 -11.46 -3.99
CA PRO A 132 -10.82 -10.43 -4.61
C PRO A 132 -10.08 -9.09 -4.69
N ILE A 133 -10.39 -8.30 -5.71
CA ILE A 133 -9.83 -6.96 -5.91
C ILE A 133 -10.10 -6.10 -4.67
N LEU A 134 -9.14 -5.25 -4.31
CA LEU A 134 -9.14 -4.38 -3.13
C LEU A 134 -9.07 -5.11 -1.78
N LYS A 135 -8.88 -6.43 -1.76
CA LYS A 135 -8.63 -7.19 -0.53
C LYS A 135 -7.13 -7.49 -0.40
N MET A 136 -6.59 -7.30 0.80
CA MET A 136 -5.19 -7.64 1.11
C MET A 136 -4.93 -9.14 1.15
N GLY A 137 -5.97 -9.95 1.23
CA GLY A 137 -5.87 -11.40 1.39
C GLY A 137 -6.43 -11.89 2.72
N ARG A 138 -5.89 -13.00 3.21
CA ARG A 138 -6.29 -13.65 4.45
C ARG A 138 -5.14 -13.66 5.46
N ALA A 139 -5.46 -13.96 6.71
CA ALA A 139 -4.43 -14.18 7.72
C ALA A 139 -3.43 -15.25 7.25
N ILE A 140 -2.15 -14.94 7.33
CA ILE A 140 -1.07 -15.90 7.04
C ILE A 140 -1.14 -17.02 8.08
N PRO A 141 -0.95 -18.31 7.67
CA PRO A 141 -1.01 -19.44 8.57
C PRO A 141 -0.15 -19.25 9.83
N GLY A 142 -0.73 -19.51 11.00
CA GLY A 142 -0.10 -19.26 12.30
C GLY A 142 -0.53 -17.96 12.98
N HIS A 143 -0.99 -16.98 12.23
CA HIS A 143 -1.49 -15.72 12.79
C HIS A 143 -2.98 -15.77 13.11
N LYS A 144 -3.36 -15.16 14.24
CA LYS A 144 -4.76 -14.93 14.63
C LYS A 144 -5.00 -13.43 14.58
N ILE A 145 -5.82 -12.98 13.63
CA ILE A 145 -6.10 -11.57 13.37
C ILE A 145 -7.59 -11.34 13.58
N GLY A 146 -7.91 -10.24 14.26
CA GLY A 146 -9.28 -9.76 14.45
C GLY A 146 -9.42 -8.32 14.01
N ILE A 147 -10.64 -7.92 13.71
CA ILE A 147 -11.02 -6.51 13.70
C ILE A 147 -11.55 -6.23 15.11
N ILE A 148 -10.99 -5.24 15.78
CA ILE A 148 -11.26 -4.93 17.18
C ILE A 148 -11.75 -3.50 17.34
N ASP A 149 -12.54 -3.26 18.37
CA ASP A 149 -12.96 -1.94 18.81
C ASP A 149 -11.87 -1.23 19.67
N GLU A 150 -12.22 -0.08 20.23
CA GLU A 150 -11.31 0.71 21.08
C GLU A 150 -10.92 -0.02 22.38
N ASP A 151 -11.79 -0.89 22.90
CA ASP A 151 -11.55 -1.72 24.09
C ASP A 151 -10.81 -3.03 23.78
N GLY A 152 -10.45 -3.25 22.51
CA GLY A 152 -9.77 -4.46 22.05
C GLY A 152 -10.68 -5.68 21.98
N GLN A 153 -12.01 -5.49 21.93
CA GLN A 153 -12.95 -6.58 21.74
C GLN A 153 -13.16 -6.84 20.24
N PRO A 154 -13.19 -8.11 19.80
CA PRO A 154 -13.49 -8.43 18.41
C PRO A 154 -14.89 -7.95 18.02
N VAL A 155 -14.99 -7.29 16.85
CA VAL A 155 -16.27 -6.87 16.26
C VAL A 155 -16.77 -7.90 15.25
N SER A 156 -18.05 -7.78 14.88
CA SER A 156 -18.66 -8.64 13.86
C SER A 156 -18.02 -8.46 12.48
N ARG A 157 -18.05 -9.52 11.67
CA ARG A 157 -17.61 -9.45 10.27
C ARG A 157 -18.39 -8.37 9.52
N GLY A 158 -17.74 -7.72 8.56
CA GLY A 158 -18.30 -6.58 7.82
C GLY A 158 -18.28 -5.25 8.59
N THR A 159 -17.91 -5.25 9.88
CA THR A 159 -17.76 -4.03 10.67
C THR A 159 -16.33 -3.47 10.55
N ILE A 160 -16.22 -2.15 10.37
CA ILE A 160 -14.93 -1.46 10.37
C ILE A 160 -14.44 -1.32 11.81
N GLY A 161 -13.18 -1.64 12.04
CA GLY A 161 -12.49 -1.44 13.30
C GLY A 161 -10.98 -1.51 13.10
N GLN A 162 -10.23 -1.50 14.18
CA GLN A 162 -8.77 -1.59 14.12
C GLN A 162 -8.33 -3.03 13.85
N ILE A 163 -7.36 -3.20 12.94
CA ILE A 163 -6.73 -4.51 12.73
C ILE A 163 -5.90 -4.84 13.97
N GLY A 164 -6.30 -5.93 14.65
CA GLY A 164 -5.64 -6.42 15.86
C GLY A 164 -4.99 -7.79 15.64
N ILE A 165 -3.78 -7.98 16.15
CA ILE A 165 -3.04 -9.23 16.02
C ILE A 165 -2.95 -9.88 17.39
N LYS A 166 -3.46 -11.12 17.52
CA LYS A 166 -3.52 -11.81 18.81
C LYS A 166 -2.13 -12.05 19.38
N CYS A 167 -1.95 -11.69 20.63
CA CYS A 167 -0.72 -11.86 21.39
C CYS A 167 -0.78 -13.08 22.33
N PRO A 168 0.38 -13.67 22.68
CA PRO A 168 1.71 -13.42 22.11
C PRO A 168 1.89 -14.10 20.75
N HIS A 169 2.82 -13.58 19.93
CA HIS A 169 3.19 -14.21 18.66
C HIS A 169 4.72 -14.13 18.45
N PRO A 170 5.38 -15.19 17.93
CA PRO A 170 6.84 -15.27 17.86
C PRO A 170 7.48 -14.18 16.99
N VAL A 171 6.79 -13.63 16.00
CA VAL A 171 7.31 -12.57 15.11
C VAL A 171 6.96 -11.16 15.57
N MET A 172 6.28 -11.03 16.71
CA MET A 172 6.04 -9.71 17.29
C MET A 172 7.30 -9.10 17.86
N PHE A 173 7.40 -7.76 17.77
CA PHE A 173 8.43 -7.01 18.47
C PHE A 173 8.35 -7.19 19.99
N LEU A 174 9.47 -7.03 20.65
CA LEU A 174 9.50 -7.17 22.11
C LEU A 174 9.05 -5.87 22.80
N ARG A 175 9.56 -4.74 22.32
CA ARG A 175 9.26 -3.41 22.86
C ARG A 175 9.90 -2.32 22.00
N TYR A 176 9.44 -1.10 22.17
CA TYR A 176 10.17 0.09 21.72
C TYR A 176 11.32 0.39 22.69
N TRP A 177 12.47 0.72 22.12
CA TRP A 177 13.67 1.01 22.94
C TRP A 177 13.47 2.24 23.80
N ASN A 178 13.66 2.09 25.12
CA ASN A 178 13.48 3.15 26.12
C ASN A 178 12.10 3.86 26.11
N GLN A 179 11.04 3.17 25.64
CA GLN A 179 9.69 3.73 25.55
C GLN A 179 8.66 2.71 26.08
N PRO A 180 8.65 2.42 27.37
CA PRO A 180 7.75 1.42 27.96
C PRO A 180 6.27 1.82 27.80
N GLU A 181 5.92 3.09 28.05
CA GLU A 181 4.54 3.56 27.94
C GLU A 181 3.99 3.43 26.50
N GLN A 182 4.79 3.75 25.50
CA GLN A 182 4.41 3.57 24.10
C GLN A 182 4.30 2.09 23.74
N THR A 183 5.14 1.24 24.34
CA THR A 183 5.04 -0.20 24.16
C THR A 183 3.73 -0.73 24.73
N ASP A 184 3.42 -0.38 25.96
CA ASP A 184 2.19 -0.83 26.66
C ASP A 184 0.93 -0.36 25.93
N ALA A 185 0.92 0.89 25.42
CA ALA A 185 -0.19 1.45 24.65
C ALA A 185 -0.50 0.69 23.34
N LYS A 186 0.46 -0.10 22.84
CA LYS A 186 0.23 -0.95 21.66
C LYS A 186 -0.61 -2.20 21.94
N PHE A 187 -0.78 -2.56 23.20
CA PHE A 187 -1.47 -3.80 23.55
C PHE A 187 -2.77 -3.52 24.30
N THR A 188 -3.85 -4.15 23.86
CA THR A 188 -5.17 -4.06 24.48
C THR A 188 -5.86 -5.40 24.40
N ASN A 189 -6.38 -5.91 25.53
CA ASN A 189 -7.15 -7.15 25.61
C ASN A 189 -6.51 -8.36 24.91
N GLY A 190 -5.17 -8.47 24.97
CA GLY A 190 -4.40 -9.55 24.32
C GLY A 190 -4.30 -9.44 22.81
N TYR A 191 -4.45 -8.22 22.26
CA TYR A 191 -4.16 -7.88 20.88
C TYR A 191 -3.12 -6.78 20.79
N LEU A 192 -2.21 -6.91 19.83
CA LEU A 192 -1.40 -5.81 19.31
C LEU A 192 -2.27 -4.93 18.42
N ARG A 193 -2.36 -3.65 18.74
CA ARG A 193 -3.06 -2.62 17.95
C ARG A 193 -2.15 -2.12 16.84
N THR A 194 -2.56 -2.29 15.59
CA THR A 194 -1.75 -1.84 14.45
C THR A 194 -1.81 -0.34 14.23
N GLY A 195 -2.90 0.33 14.61
CA GLY A 195 -3.21 1.71 14.23
C GLY A 195 -3.80 1.80 12.82
N ASP A 196 -4.06 0.67 12.17
CA ASP A 196 -4.68 0.59 10.87
C ASP A 196 -6.12 0.12 11.00
N LEU A 197 -7.05 0.80 10.33
CA LEU A 197 -8.45 0.41 10.25
C LEU A 197 -8.66 -0.53 9.07
N GLY A 198 -9.48 -1.53 9.30
CA GLY A 198 -9.83 -2.51 8.28
C GLY A 198 -11.20 -3.13 8.52
N VAL A 199 -11.57 -3.98 7.61
CA VAL A 199 -12.77 -4.82 7.70
C VAL A 199 -12.42 -6.24 7.30
N CYS A 200 -13.04 -7.22 7.94
CA CYS A 200 -12.94 -8.63 7.55
C CYS A 200 -14.33 -9.10 7.10
N ASP A 201 -14.42 -9.62 5.86
CA ASP A 201 -15.68 -10.13 5.33
C ASP A 201 -16.01 -11.54 5.84
N GLU A 202 -17.19 -12.07 5.45
CA GLU A 202 -17.68 -13.39 5.85
C GLU A 202 -16.77 -14.52 5.38
N GLU A 203 -16.05 -14.33 4.28
CA GLU A 203 -15.12 -15.30 3.71
C GLU A 203 -13.73 -15.26 4.34
N GLY A 204 -13.48 -14.28 5.23
CA GLY A 204 -12.20 -14.11 5.95
C GLY A 204 -11.15 -13.30 5.19
N TYR A 205 -11.54 -12.56 4.15
CA TYR A 205 -10.66 -11.60 3.49
C TYR A 205 -10.65 -10.27 4.23
N PHE A 206 -9.46 -9.73 4.41
CA PHE A 206 -9.24 -8.43 5.00
C PHE A 206 -9.11 -7.35 3.93
N GLN A 207 -9.68 -6.20 4.22
CA GLN A 207 -9.54 -4.99 3.42
C GLN A 207 -9.02 -3.87 4.31
N PHE A 208 -7.99 -3.17 3.85
CA PHE A 208 -7.50 -1.96 4.48
C PHE A 208 -8.47 -0.80 4.18
N VAL A 209 -8.79 -0.02 5.21
CA VAL A 209 -9.65 1.17 5.08
C VAL A 209 -8.80 2.44 5.13
N SER A 210 -8.03 2.62 6.21
CA SER A 210 -7.14 3.76 6.39
C SER A 210 -6.23 3.56 7.60
N ARG A 211 -5.31 4.50 7.80
CA ARG A 211 -4.72 4.72 9.12
C ARG A 211 -5.75 5.40 10.02
N ASP A 212 -5.73 5.09 11.30
CA ASP A 212 -6.61 5.73 12.27
C ASP A 212 -6.32 7.24 12.39
N ASP A 213 -5.04 7.62 12.26
CA ASP A 213 -4.54 9.00 12.25
C ASP A 213 -4.73 9.74 10.90
N ASP A 214 -5.12 9.05 9.84
CA ASP A 214 -5.39 9.63 8.51
C ASP A 214 -6.89 9.81 8.21
N ILE A 215 -7.77 9.42 9.14
CA ILE A 215 -9.23 9.60 8.97
C ILE A 215 -9.57 11.07 8.85
N ILE A 216 -10.31 11.40 7.80
CA ILE A 216 -10.85 12.74 7.55
C ILE A 216 -12.26 12.82 8.12
N THR A 217 -12.49 13.75 9.03
CA THR A 217 -13.82 13.98 9.62
C THR A 217 -14.53 15.10 8.87
N SER A 218 -15.38 14.73 7.93
CA SER A 218 -16.11 15.72 7.09
C SER A 218 -17.61 15.58 7.20
N SER A 219 -18.29 16.61 7.66
CA SER A 219 -19.75 16.66 7.81
C SER A 219 -20.31 15.46 8.60
N GLY A 220 -19.60 15.01 9.64
CA GLY A 220 -19.99 13.86 10.47
C GLY A 220 -19.62 12.49 9.92
N TYR A 221 -19.06 12.41 8.71
CA TYR A 221 -18.53 11.16 8.15
C TYR A 221 -17.06 10.98 8.55
N ARG A 222 -16.69 9.73 8.84
CA ARG A 222 -15.30 9.29 8.99
C ARG A 222 -14.84 8.68 7.67
N ILE A 223 -13.96 9.37 6.98
CA ILE A 223 -13.58 9.08 5.59
C ILE A 223 -12.13 8.64 5.54
N GLY A 224 -11.88 7.43 5.03
CA GLY A 224 -10.54 6.95 4.74
C GLY A 224 -10.02 7.52 3.40
N PRO A 225 -8.78 8.01 3.34
CA PRO A 225 -8.22 8.59 2.12
C PRO A 225 -8.02 7.57 0.99
N THR A 226 -7.72 6.33 1.32
CA THR A 226 -7.26 5.30 0.38
C THR A 226 -8.25 5.00 -0.73
N GLU A 227 -9.55 4.93 -0.43
CA GLU A 227 -10.58 4.65 -1.43
C GLU A 227 -10.66 5.76 -2.48
N ILE A 228 -10.56 7.01 -2.05
CA ILE A 228 -10.57 8.17 -2.92
C ILE A 228 -9.29 8.21 -3.76
N GLU A 229 -8.13 7.95 -3.16
CA GLU A 229 -6.83 7.88 -3.85
C GLU A 229 -6.85 6.83 -4.96
N ASN A 230 -7.34 5.62 -4.67
CA ASN A 230 -7.47 4.56 -5.66
C ASN A 230 -8.41 4.96 -6.80
N CYS A 231 -9.55 5.58 -6.48
CA CYS A 231 -10.48 6.06 -7.48
C CYS A 231 -9.83 7.12 -8.40
N LEU A 232 -9.10 8.08 -7.85
CA LEU A 232 -8.43 9.12 -8.64
C LEU A 232 -7.28 8.56 -9.48
N MET A 233 -6.48 7.66 -8.92
CA MET A 233 -5.38 7.00 -9.63
C MET A 233 -5.84 6.05 -10.74
N SER A 234 -7.12 5.66 -10.78
CA SER A 234 -7.67 4.94 -11.92
C SER A 234 -7.80 5.79 -13.20
N HIS A 235 -7.60 7.09 -13.11
CA HIS A 235 -7.54 7.96 -14.28
C HIS A 235 -6.14 7.95 -14.92
N PRO A 236 -6.01 7.70 -16.24
CA PRO A 236 -4.70 7.50 -16.90
C PRO A 236 -3.74 8.69 -16.83
N GLN A 237 -4.25 9.91 -16.60
CA GLN A 237 -3.43 11.11 -16.45
C GLN A 237 -2.90 11.32 -15.03
N ILE A 238 -3.31 10.52 -14.04
CA ILE A 238 -2.88 10.66 -12.65
C ILE A 238 -1.80 9.65 -12.33
N LEU A 239 -0.61 10.14 -12.00
CA LEU A 239 0.52 9.30 -11.59
C LEU A 239 0.43 8.95 -10.10
N MET A 240 0.15 9.95 -9.25
CA MET A 240 0.01 9.79 -7.80
C MET A 240 -1.10 10.70 -7.27
N ALA A 241 -1.76 10.25 -6.21
CA ALA A 241 -2.75 11.01 -5.47
C ALA A 241 -2.51 10.88 -3.96
N ALA A 242 -2.62 11.99 -3.24
CA ALA A 242 -2.70 12.02 -1.79
C ALA A 242 -3.97 12.75 -1.38
N ILE A 243 -4.71 12.16 -0.45
CA ILE A 243 -5.92 12.75 0.10
C ILE A 243 -5.68 13.11 1.56
N ILE A 244 -6.00 14.35 1.91
CA ILE A 244 -5.91 14.85 3.28
C ILE A 244 -7.19 15.62 3.65
N GLY A 245 -7.46 15.70 4.97
CA GLY A 245 -8.40 16.65 5.54
C GLY A 245 -7.71 18.00 5.74
N VAL A 246 -8.37 19.08 5.39
CA VAL A 246 -7.95 20.44 5.73
C VAL A 246 -9.05 21.14 6.51
N PRO A 247 -8.73 21.98 7.50
CA PRO A 247 -9.74 22.64 8.32
C PRO A 247 -10.80 23.36 7.49
N CYS A 248 -12.06 23.13 7.81
CA CYS A 248 -13.22 23.74 7.13
C CYS A 248 -14.29 24.08 8.16
N PRO A 249 -14.66 25.38 8.31
CA PRO A 249 -15.65 25.80 9.30
C PRO A 249 -17.01 25.14 9.17
N GLU A 250 -17.43 24.83 7.92
CA GLU A 250 -18.76 24.25 7.63
C GLU A 250 -18.81 22.73 7.81
N ARG A 251 -17.64 22.05 7.78
CA ARG A 251 -17.56 20.57 7.67
C ARG A 251 -16.64 19.91 8.68
N THR A 252 -16.03 20.65 9.57
CA THR A 252 -14.87 20.26 10.36
C THR A 252 -13.63 20.16 9.50
N GLU A 253 -13.65 19.30 8.47
CA GLU A 253 -12.61 19.18 7.46
C GLU A 253 -13.20 19.10 6.04
N ALA A 254 -12.50 19.71 5.09
CA ALA A 254 -12.75 19.51 3.66
C ALA A 254 -11.76 18.52 3.09
N ILE A 255 -12.24 17.62 2.23
CA ILE A 255 -11.39 16.68 1.50
C ILE A 255 -10.59 17.44 0.46
N LYS A 256 -9.27 17.39 0.56
CA LYS A 256 -8.32 17.95 -0.39
C LYS A 256 -7.55 16.83 -1.10
N ALA A 257 -7.56 16.88 -2.43
CA ALA A 257 -6.78 16.00 -3.28
C ALA A 257 -5.52 16.72 -3.76
N ILE A 258 -4.35 16.15 -3.50
CA ILE A 258 -3.04 16.61 -3.98
C ILE A 258 -2.58 15.62 -5.03
N LEU A 259 -2.47 16.05 -6.28
CA LEU A 259 -2.35 15.20 -7.45
C LEU A 259 -1.05 15.46 -8.21
N VAL A 260 -0.42 14.39 -8.66
CA VAL A 260 0.73 14.41 -9.57
C VAL A 260 0.30 13.86 -10.92
N LEU A 261 0.55 14.62 -11.97
CA LEU A 261 0.21 14.24 -13.34
C LEU A 261 1.25 13.30 -13.95
N GLN A 262 0.77 12.38 -14.80
CA GLN A 262 1.62 11.58 -15.68
C GLN A 262 2.29 12.48 -16.74
N ASP A 263 1.52 13.36 -17.37
CA ASP A 263 2.00 14.38 -18.31
C ASP A 263 1.99 15.76 -17.64
N LYS A 264 3.18 16.32 -17.43
CA LYS A 264 3.37 17.60 -16.77
C LYS A 264 3.11 18.82 -17.68
N THR A 265 2.85 18.60 -18.97
CA THR A 265 2.73 19.67 -19.98
C THR A 265 1.34 20.30 -20.03
N LEU A 266 0.35 19.77 -19.29
CA LEU A 266 -1.01 20.28 -19.28
C LEU A 266 -1.08 21.76 -18.88
N SER A 267 -1.80 22.55 -19.68
CA SER A 267 -2.11 23.95 -19.40
C SER A 267 -3.02 24.11 -18.16
N LYS A 268 -3.13 25.33 -17.65
CA LYS A 268 -3.99 25.63 -16.50
C LYS A 268 -5.46 25.28 -16.76
N THR A 269 -5.95 25.54 -17.99
CA THR A 269 -7.34 25.23 -18.39
C THR A 269 -7.58 23.74 -18.45
N GLU A 270 -6.65 22.96 -19.02
CA GLU A 270 -6.74 21.50 -19.09
C GLU A 270 -6.73 20.89 -17.69
N LYS A 271 -5.86 21.39 -16.79
CA LYS A 271 -5.84 20.98 -15.38
C LYS A 271 -7.18 21.25 -14.66
N GLN A 272 -7.81 22.39 -14.94
CA GLN A 272 -9.12 22.70 -14.37
C GLN A 272 -10.19 21.73 -14.87
N THR A 273 -10.28 21.51 -16.19
CA THR A 273 -11.22 20.56 -16.78
C THR A 273 -11.01 19.14 -16.26
N LEU A 274 -9.75 18.71 -16.16
CA LEU A 274 -9.42 17.41 -15.58
C LEU A 274 -9.85 17.31 -14.11
N GLY A 275 -9.62 18.36 -13.33
CA GLY A 275 -10.04 18.42 -11.93
C GLY A 275 -11.53 18.23 -11.75
N GLU A 276 -12.34 18.90 -12.58
CA GLU A 276 -13.80 18.76 -12.58
C GLU A 276 -14.23 17.33 -12.95
N ALA A 277 -13.59 16.73 -13.95
CA ALA A 277 -13.83 15.36 -14.36
C ALA A 277 -13.48 14.35 -13.23
N LEU A 278 -12.37 14.53 -12.53
CA LEU A 278 -11.95 13.70 -11.41
C LEU A 278 -12.92 13.79 -10.21
N ILE A 279 -13.38 15.00 -9.89
CA ILE A 279 -14.41 15.18 -8.85
C ILE A 279 -15.69 14.44 -9.24
N LEU A 280 -16.09 14.54 -10.51
CA LEU A 280 -17.27 13.83 -11.02
C LEU A 280 -17.08 12.30 -10.97
N GLN A 281 -15.91 11.82 -11.33
CA GLN A 281 -15.54 10.41 -11.25
C GLN A 281 -15.71 9.86 -9.83
N VAL A 282 -15.20 10.56 -8.81
CA VAL A 282 -15.37 10.15 -7.40
C VAL A 282 -16.85 10.16 -7.00
N LYS A 283 -17.61 11.19 -7.38
CA LYS A 283 -19.05 11.24 -7.08
C LYS A 283 -19.83 10.07 -7.67
N GLN A 284 -19.48 9.64 -8.88
CA GLN A 284 -20.19 8.58 -9.61
C GLN A 284 -19.76 7.18 -9.18
N ARG A 285 -18.45 6.97 -8.96
CA ARG A 285 -17.91 5.64 -8.63
C ARG A 285 -18.00 5.31 -7.15
N LEU A 286 -17.90 6.32 -6.28
CA LEU A 286 -17.93 6.13 -4.84
C LEU A 286 -19.19 6.80 -4.26
N SER A 287 -19.08 8.10 -3.91
CA SER A 287 -20.21 8.84 -3.34
C SER A 287 -19.96 10.36 -3.39
N PRO A 288 -21.04 11.19 -3.46
CA PRO A 288 -20.92 12.64 -3.43
C PRO A 288 -20.22 13.22 -2.19
N HIS A 289 -20.32 12.55 -1.03
CA HIS A 289 -19.67 13.01 0.21
C HIS A 289 -18.18 12.73 0.25
N LEU A 290 -17.67 11.79 -0.56
CA LEU A 290 -16.26 11.46 -0.71
C LEU A 290 -15.53 12.32 -1.74
N ALA A 291 -16.26 13.13 -2.51
CA ALA A 291 -15.66 13.93 -3.56
C ALA A 291 -14.79 15.06 -3.00
N PRO A 292 -13.55 15.21 -3.47
CA PRO A 292 -12.66 16.30 -3.09
C PRO A 292 -13.32 17.66 -3.37
N ARG A 293 -13.12 18.60 -2.45
CA ARG A 293 -13.55 19.99 -2.58
C ARG A 293 -12.44 20.88 -3.11
N ILE A 294 -11.20 20.45 -2.88
CA ILE A 294 -10.00 21.17 -3.26
C ILE A 294 -9.15 20.22 -4.06
N ILE A 295 -8.62 20.68 -5.19
CA ILE A 295 -7.59 19.98 -5.96
C ILE A 295 -6.35 20.86 -6.00
N GLU A 296 -5.22 20.28 -5.63
CA GLU A 296 -3.91 20.88 -5.76
C GLU A 296 -3.06 20.02 -6.70
N TRP A 297 -2.38 20.66 -7.63
CA TRP A 297 -1.47 20.01 -8.57
C TRP A 297 -0.04 20.23 -8.13
N ARG A 298 0.74 19.13 -8.03
CA ARG A 298 2.16 19.16 -7.67
C ARG A 298 3.01 18.38 -8.66
N ASP A 299 4.30 18.70 -8.70
CA ASP A 299 5.28 17.95 -9.48
C ASP A 299 5.70 16.64 -8.83
N SER A 300 5.60 16.56 -7.49
CA SER A 300 5.89 15.38 -6.68
C SER A 300 5.19 15.47 -5.33
N LEU A 301 5.06 14.32 -4.66
CA LEU A 301 4.60 14.23 -3.28
C LEU A 301 5.79 13.99 -2.34
N PRO A 302 5.74 14.44 -1.07
CA PRO A 302 6.73 14.09 -0.07
C PRO A 302 6.60 12.59 0.26
N LEU A 303 7.72 11.87 0.13
CA LEU A 303 7.78 10.43 0.37
C LEU A 303 8.80 10.12 1.46
N THR A 304 8.53 9.11 2.26
CA THR A 304 9.51 8.51 3.17
C THR A 304 10.64 7.85 2.37
N ALA A 305 11.73 7.47 3.02
CA ALA A 305 12.80 6.67 2.40
C ALA A 305 12.28 5.33 1.83
N THR A 306 11.14 4.83 2.32
CA THR A 306 10.48 3.61 1.86
C THR A 306 9.45 3.84 0.76
N GLY A 307 9.27 5.10 0.30
CA GLY A 307 8.35 5.49 -0.77
C GLY A 307 6.91 5.76 -0.33
N LYS A 308 6.59 5.75 0.97
CA LYS A 308 5.25 6.05 1.47
C LYS A 308 4.98 7.56 1.47
N ILE A 309 3.77 7.95 1.13
CA ILE A 309 3.32 9.36 1.16
C ILE A 309 3.31 9.85 2.61
N MET A 310 4.00 10.98 2.85
CA MET A 310 4.07 11.65 4.15
C MET A 310 2.88 12.61 4.31
N ARG A 311 1.69 12.07 4.63
CA ARG A 311 0.45 12.88 4.72
C ARG A 311 0.52 13.92 5.84
N GLN A 312 1.23 13.63 6.93
CA GLN A 312 1.43 14.61 8.00
C GLN A 312 2.14 15.86 7.48
N THR A 313 3.21 15.68 6.70
CA THR A 313 3.91 16.83 6.07
C THR A 313 2.97 17.64 5.19
N LEU A 314 2.07 16.97 4.43
CA LEU A 314 1.10 17.66 3.60
C LEU A 314 0.03 18.38 4.43
N ARG A 315 -0.35 17.86 5.60
CA ARG A 315 -1.28 18.55 6.52
C ARG A 315 -0.63 19.77 7.19
N ASP A 316 0.64 19.66 7.57
CA ASP A 316 1.38 20.73 8.26
C ASP A 316 1.61 21.97 7.38
N GLU A 317 1.41 21.88 6.07
CA GLU A 317 1.48 22.98 5.11
C GLU A 317 0.17 23.80 5.04
N HIS A 318 -0.88 23.42 5.78
CA HIS A 318 -2.24 23.98 5.73
C HIS A 318 -2.82 24.24 7.11
#